data_37ae84b5dfd43f84e082814fda4235b9
#
_entry.id   37ae84b5dfd43f84e082814fda4235b9
#
_cell.length_a   1.000
_cell.length_b   1.000
_cell.length_c   1.000
_cell.angle_alpha   90.00
_cell.angle_beta   90.00
_cell.angle_gamma   90.00
#
_symmetry.space_group_name_H-M   'P 1'
#
loop_
_entity.id
_entity.type
_entity.pdbx_description
1 polymer ?
#
loop_
_entity_poly.entity_id
_entity_poly.type
_entity_poly.pdbx_seq_one_letter_code
_entity_poly.pdbx_strand_id
1 'polypeptide(L)'
;MAMNLGAYTACLHNFTLSEALDHLKSFGLTGAEVNAGGFIPSPHCPVDLLIGSKTAREDYLGIFEEKGMRLAGLNTSGNVADPLPDVGPRHTYDLKRAIELASKLGVKALVCMSGLPGTDPDAKYPAWVVNPWNGEQLEVLEYQYGVLEKFWKEMDLRAQDAGVKLAWELHPTNTVFTPTQFLEFEERVGGFKNIGVNMDPSHLMWQGMDIMKSIELLGDKIVHVHAKDTKIEPGVATRGVLDPSFGSVPEDESARTPVGMDHYCSSWPSDPAWRFVAIGEGHDVPGWSEFLAASVKIDPEMNINIEHEDAAYDQLEGIRLGAENLIAAQRA
;
A
#
# COMPACT_ATOMS: atom_id res chain seq x y z
N MET A 1 -10.71 0.27 -23.47
CA MET A 1 -9.81 -0.90 -23.22
C MET A 1 -10.15 -1.45 -21.85
N ALA A 2 -10.00 -2.73 -21.61
CA ALA A 2 -10.20 -3.30 -20.28
C ALA A 2 -9.07 -2.78 -19.36
N MET A 3 -9.43 -2.28 -18.18
CA MET A 3 -8.45 -1.81 -17.19
C MET A 3 -7.77 -3.00 -16.53
N ASN A 4 -6.57 -2.77 -16.00
CA ASN A 4 -5.77 -3.78 -15.31
C ASN A 4 -6.20 -3.90 -13.84
N LEU A 5 -7.37 -4.50 -13.60
CA LEU A 5 -7.88 -4.73 -12.26
C LEU A 5 -7.28 -5.99 -11.64
N GLY A 6 -6.83 -5.88 -10.41
CA GLY A 6 -6.23 -6.96 -9.63
C GLY A 6 -6.56 -6.84 -8.14
N ALA A 7 -5.85 -7.63 -7.32
CA ALA A 7 -5.90 -7.50 -5.86
C ALA A 7 -4.53 -7.77 -5.24
N TYR A 8 -4.28 -7.16 -4.09
CA TYR A 8 -3.15 -7.48 -3.21
C TYR A 8 -3.48 -8.76 -2.42
N THR A 9 -2.61 -9.75 -2.54
CA THR A 9 -2.89 -11.11 -2.03
C THR A 9 -2.55 -11.31 -0.55
N ALA A 10 -2.14 -10.28 0.16
CA ALA A 10 -1.74 -10.39 1.56
C ALA A 10 -2.84 -10.98 2.46
N CYS A 11 -4.08 -10.51 2.32
CA CYS A 11 -5.20 -11.03 3.08
C CYS A 11 -5.63 -12.47 2.69
N LEU A 12 -5.06 -13.03 1.60
CA LEU A 12 -5.30 -14.40 1.12
C LEU A 12 -4.17 -15.36 1.47
N HIS A 13 -3.30 -15.04 2.41
CA HIS A 13 -2.15 -15.86 2.81
C HIS A 13 -2.51 -17.20 3.47
N ASN A 14 -3.77 -17.44 3.78
CA ASN A 14 -4.32 -18.74 4.18
C ASN A 14 -4.51 -19.72 3.01
N PHE A 15 -4.40 -19.24 1.77
CA PHE A 15 -4.40 -20.04 0.54
C PHE A 15 -2.98 -20.16 -0.01
N THR A 16 -2.74 -21.13 -0.88
CA THR A 16 -1.55 -21.12 -1.72
C THR A 16 -1.68 -20.01 -2.78
N LEU A 17 -0.56 -19.56 -3.35
CA LEU A 17 -0.59 -18.58 -4.45
C LEU A 17 -1.53 -19.02 -5.58
N SER A 18 -1.46 -20.29 -5.99
CA SER A 18 -2.29 -20.83 -7.07
C SER A 18 -3.78 -20.75 -6.76
N GLU A 19 -4.19 -21.11 -5.52
CA GLU A 19 -5.58 -21.02 -5.06
C GLU A 19 -6.05 -19.56 -4.96
N ALA A 20 -5.21 -18.67 -4.43
CA ALA A 20 -5.51 -17.24 -4.37
C ALA A 20 -5.77 -16.67 -5.78
N LEU A 21 -4.93 -17.01 -6.77
CA LEU A 21 -5.14 -16.60 -8.16
C LEU A 21 -6.41 -17.17 -8.78
N ASP A 22 -6.80 -18.41 -8.46
CA ASP A 22 -8.07 -19.00 -8.90
C ASP A 22 -9.26 -18.22 -8.36
N HIS A 23 -9.24 -17.83 -7.06
CA HIS A 23 -10.28 -16.99 -6.48
C HIS A 23 -10.35 -15.63 -7.18
N LEU A 24 -9.23 -14.92 -7.32
CA LEU A 24 -9.20 -13.61 -7.97
C LEU A 24 -9.72 -13.67 -9.42
N LYS A 25 -9.30 -14.69 -10.17
CA LYS A 25 -9.80 -14.92 -11.54
C LYS A 25 -11.30 -15.18 -11.56
N SER A 26 -11.84 -15.93 -10.61
CA SER A 26 -13.28 -16.22 -10.53
C SER A 26 -14.11 -14.96 -10.28
N PHE A 27 -13.53 -13.93 -9.67
CA PHE A 27 -14.15 -12.60 -9.46
C PHE A 27 -13.98 -11.67 -10.68
N GLY A 28 -13.31 -12.12 -11.74
CA GLY A 28 -13.12 -11.34 -12.97
C GLY A 28 -11.88 -10.42 -12.93
N LEU A 29 -11.03 -10.57 -11.93
CA LEU A 29 -9.75 -9.84 -11.85
C LEU A 29 -8.70 -10.48 -12.78
N THR A 30 -7.74 -9.66 -13.23
CA THR A 30 -6.72 -10.05 -14.21
C THR A 30 -5.28 -9.97 -13.70
N GLY A 31 -5.07 -9.46 -12.49
CA GLY A 31 -3.76 -9.31 -11.89
C GLY A 31 -3.74 -9.60 -10.40
N ALA A 32 -2.54 -9.82 -9.88
CA ALA A 32 -2.31 -9.92 -8.46
C ALA A 32 -1.02 -9.19 -8.08
N GLU A 33 -1.09 -8.43 -7.00
CA GLU A 33 0.06 -7.88 -6.29
C GLU A 33 0.44 -8.83 -5.18
N VAL A 34 1.73 -9.04 -4.97
CA VAL A 34 2.22 -10.04 -4.04
C VAL A 34 3.20 -9.43 -3.03
N ASN A 35 3.03 -9.77 -1.75
CA ASN A 35 3.96 -9.34 -0.72
C ASN A 35 5.33 -10.01 -0.87
N ALA A 36 6.39 -9.22 -0.77
CA ALA A 36 7.79 -9.64 -0.89
C ALA A 36 8.64 -9.29 0.35
N GLY A 37 7.99 -9.00 1.50
CA GLY A 37 8.65 -8.67 2.77
C GLY A 37 8.05 -7.46 3.46
N GLY A 38 8.73 -6.95 4.48
CA GLY A 38 8.28 -5.81 5.26
C GLY A 38 7.53 -6.21 6.53
N PHE A 39 6.37 -5.59 6.81
CA PHE A 39 5.61 -5.82 8.05
C PHE A 39 5.09 -7.25 8.19
N ILE A 40 4.68 -7.86 7.09
CA ILE A 40 4.07 -9.20 7.07
C ILE A 40 4.94 -10.21 6.32
N PRO A 41 4.82 -11.51 6.65
CA PRO A 41 5.50 -12.58 5.91
C PRO A 41 5.06 -12.64 4.44
N SER A 42 5.87 -13.29 3.58
CA SER A 42 5.63 -13.37 2.13
C SER A 42 5.46 -14.83 1.64
N PRO A 43 4.43 -15.58 2.11
CA PRO A 43 4.26 -16.99 1.75
C PRO A 43 3.98 -17.19 0.25
N HIS A 44 3.38 -16.20 -0.42
CA HIS A 44 3.14 -16.23 -1.86
C HIS A 44 4.39 -15.86 -2.69
N CYS A 45 5.49 -15.41 -2.06
CA CYS A 45 6.69 -14.97 -2.74
C CYS A 45 7.95 -15.45 -2.02
N PRO A 46 8.51 -16.61 -2.37
CA PRO A 46 9.75 -17.11 -1.76
C PRO A 46 10.98 -16.34 -2.28
N VAL A 47 11.16 -15.11 -1.79
CA VAL A 47 12.09 -14.08 -2.29
C VAL A 47 13.50 -14.64 -2.51
N ASP A 48 14.08 -15.33 -1.51
CA ASP A 48 15.44 -15.84 -1.59
C ASP A 48 15.62 -16.89 -2.70
N LEU A 49 14.67 -17.80 -2.83
CA LEU A 49 14.64 -18.80 -3.88
C LEU A 49 14.55 -18.13 -5.25
N LEU A 50 13.66 -17.17 -5.41
CA LEU A 50 13.42 -16.48 -6.68
C LEU A 50 14.61 -15.61 -7.09
N ILE A 51 15.29 -14.95 -6.16
CA ILE A 51 16.52 -14.21 -6.48
C ILE A 51 17.63 -15.15 -6.92
N GLY A 52 17.78 -16.30 -6.24
CA GLY A 52 18.88 -17.23 -6.47
C GLY A 52 18.73 -18.10 -7.72
N SER A 53 17.52 -18.37 -8.20
CA SER A 53 17.26 -19.37 -9.27
C SER A 53 16.43 -18.79 -10.41
N LYS A 54 16.99 -18.85 -11.63
CA LYS A 54 16.25 -18.48 -12.85
C LYS A 54 15.09 -19.44 -13.10
N THR A 55 15.31 -20.74 -12.95
CA THR A 55 14.26 -21.76 -13.13
C THR A 55 13.12 -21.55 -12.16
N ALA A 56 13.42 -21.28 -10.88
CA ALA A 56 12.36 -20.97 -9.90
C ALA A 56 11.54 -19.73 -10.29
N ARG A 57 12.15 -18.70 -10.91
CA ARG A 57 11.41 -17.55 -11.45
C ARG A 57 10.53 -17.92 -12.63
N GLU A 58 11.05 -18.75 -13.54
CA GLU A 58 10.28 -19.24 -14.69
C GLU A 58 9.08 -20.07 -14.22
N ASP A 59 9.28 -20.99 -13.28
CA ASP A 59 8.20 -21.78 -12.66
C ASP A 59 7.19 -20.89 -11.94
N TYR A 60 7.66 -19.89 -11.19
CA TYR A 60 6.82 -18.93 -10.46
C TYR A 60 5.95 -18.10 -11.40
N LEU A 61 6.52 -17.53 -12.45
CA LEU A 61 5.77 -16.78 -13.46
C LEU A 61 4.84 -17.70 -14.25
N GLY A 62 5.22 -18.95 -14.45
CA GLY A 62 4.39 -19.99 -15.07
C GLY A 62 3.06 -20.21 -14.33
N ILE A 63 3.03 -20.06 -12.99
CA ILE A 63 1.77 -20.13 -12.22
C ILE A 63 0.79 -19.04 -12.67
N PHE A 64 1.27 -17.82 -12.86
CA PHE A 64 0.43 -16.70 -13.34
C PHE A 64 -0.03 -16.92 -14.79
N GLU A 65 0.90 -17.35 -15.66
CA GLU A 65 0.61 -17.62 -17.08
C GLU A 65 -0.44 -18.73 -17.25
N GLU A 66 -0.31 -19.85 -16.52
CA GLU A 66 -1.28 -20.95 -16.52
C GLU A 66 -2.70 -20.47 -16.12
N LYS A 67 -2.78 -19.56 -15.15
CA LYS A 67 -4.05 -18.98 -14.73
C LYS A 67 -4.54 -17.87 -15.66
N GLY A 68 -3.72 -17.39 -16.59
CA GLY A 68 -4.03 -16.22 -17.41
C GLY A 68 -4.13 -14.94 -16.57
N MET A 69 -3.36 -14.89 -15.48
CA MET A 69 -3.25 -13.76 -14.56
C MET A 69 -1.90 -13.05 -14.76
N ARG A 70 -1.79 -11.82 -14.31
CA ARG A 70 -0.53 -11.06 -14.33
C ARG A 70 0.01 -10.86 -12.93
N LEU A 71 1.31 -10.90 -12.78
CA LEU A 71 1.98 -10.35 -11.60
C LEU A 71 1.96 -8.82 -11.74
N ALA A 72 0.99 -8.17 -11.08
CA ALA A 72 0.67 -6.75 -11.23
C ALA A 72 1.65 -5.84 -10.48
N GLY A 73 2.25 -6.32 -9.40
CA GLY A 73 3.18 -5.59 -8.56
C GLY A 73 3.78 -6.48 -7.49
N LEU A 74 4.83 -5.98 -6.86
CA LEU A 74 5.32 -6.49 -5.59
C LEU A 74 5.08 -5.43 -4.51
N ASN A 75 4.92 -5.88 -3.26
CA ASN A 75 4.75 -5.02 -2.10
C ASN A 75 5.79 -5.39 -1.03
N THR A 76 6.40 -4.39 -0.42
CA THR A 76 7.29 -4.54 0.72
C THR A 76 7.07 -3.39 1.71
N SER A 77 5.80 -3.20 2.08
CA SER A 77 5.40 -2.20 3.05
C SER A 77 6.06 -2.47 4.40
N GLY A 78 6.85 -1.51 4.86
CA GLY A 78 7.64 -1.63 6.09
C GLY A 78 8.22 -0.28 6.51
N ASN A 79 8.61 -0.15 7.77
CA ASN A 79 9.29 1.04 8.26
C ASN A 79 10.81 0.89 8.12
N VAL A 80 11.37 1.36 7.01
CA VAL A 80 12.82 1.32 6.72
C VAL A 80 13.64 2.23 7.64
N ALA A 81 13.00 3.18 8.30
CA ALA A 81 13.61 4.15 9.20
C ALA A 81 13.24 3.91 10.67
N ASP A 82 12.68 2.73 10.99
CA ASP A 82 12.32 2.37 12.36
C ASP A 82 13.56 2.43 13.26
N PRO A 83 13.50 3.15 14.40
CA PRO A 83 14.62 3.26 15.32
C PRO A 83 14.93 1.95 16.07
N LEU A 84 13.99 0.97 16.07
CA LEU A 84 14.24 -0.34 16.66
C LEU A 84 15.31 -1.10 15.87
N PRO A 85 16.38 -1.59 16.54
CA PRO A 85 17.57 -2.13 15.87
C PRO A 85 17.29 -3.40 15.03
N ASP A 86 16.21 -4.12 15.33
CA ASP A 86 15.82 -5.34 14.60
C ASP A 86 14.74 -5.08 13.54
N VAL A 87 14.10 -3.90 13.52
CA VAL A 87 12.98 -3.58 12.61
C VAL A 87 13.48 -2.81 11.40
N GLY A 88 14.01 -1.61 11.57
CA GLY A 88 14.48 -0.77 10.46
C GLY A 88 15.49 -1.45 9.54
N PRO A 89 16.57 -2.07 10.08
CA PRO A 89 17.53 -2.80 9.26
C PRO A 89 16.94 -3.98 8.50
N ARG A 90 16.00 -4.73 9.09
CA ARG A 90 15.29 -5.84 8.43
C ARG A 90 14.44 -5.31 7.28
N HIS A 91 13.60 -4.30 7.51
CA HIS A 91 12.76 -3.73 6.45
C HIS A 91 13.60 -3.08 5.33
N THR A 92 14.75 -2.49 5.68
CA THR A 92 15.72 -2.01 4.68
C THR A 92 16.30 -3.16 3.85
N TYR A 93 16.62 -4.29 4.49
CA TYR A 93 17.10 -5.48 3.80
C TYR A 93 16.02 -6.03 2.85
N ASP A 94 14.78 -6.16 3.33
CA ASP A 94 13.64 -6.65 2.54
C ASP A 94 13.40 -5.75 1.32
N LEU A 95 13.37 -4.42 1.48
CA LEU A 95 13.22 -3.47 0.39
C LEU A 95 14.31 -3.64 -0.68
N LYS A 96 15.58 -3.73 -0.27
CA LYS A 96 16.71 -3.91 -1.20
C LYS A 96 16.59 -5.23 -1.99
N ARG A 97 16.13 -6.29 -1.35
CA ARG A 97 15.88 -7.58 -1.98
C ARG A 97 14.66 -7.57 -2.89
N ALA A 98 13.60 -6.90 -2.48
CA ALA A 98 12.40 -6.75 -3.31
C ALA A 98 12.69 -5.93 -4.59
N ILE A 99 13.53 -4.90 -4.55
CA ILE A 99 14.00 -4.16 -5.73
C ILE A 99 14.74 -5.12 -6.69
N GLU A 100 15.66 -5.93 -6.16
CA GLU A 100 16.40 -6.93 -6.97
C GLU A 100 15.46 -7.96 -7.60
N LEU A 101 14.49 -8.46 -6.81
CA LEU A 101 13.52 -9.43 -7.27
C LEU A 101 12.59 -8.85 -8.33
N ALA A 102 12.05 -7.64 -8.12
CA ALA A 102 11.20 -6.96 -9.09
C ALA A 102 11.88 -6.82 -10.46
N SER A 103 13.16 -6.42 -10.46
CA SER A 103 13.97 -6.36 -11.68
C SER A 103 14.09 -7.73 -12.37
N LYS A 104 14.36 -8.80 -11.61
CA LYS A 104 14.52 -10.16 -12.13
C LYS A 104 13.21 -10.78 -12.65
N LEU A 105 12.07 -10.39 -12.09
CA LEU A 105 10.74 -10.84 -12.51
C LEU A 105 10.12 -9.95 -13.60
N GLY A 106 10.76 -8.82 -13.93
CA GLY A 106 10.22 -7.84 -14.88
C GLY A 106 9.03 -7.05 -14.34
N VAL A 107 8.86 -7.00 -13.02
CA VAL A 107 7.82 -6.20 -12.34
C VAL A 107 8.25 -4.74 -12.34
N LYS A 108 7.36 -3.84 -12.79
CA LYS A 108 7.68 -2.42 -12.95
C LYS A 108 7.48 -1.60 -11.69
N ALA A 109 6.48 -1.96 -10.86
CA ALA A 109 6.14 -1.23 -9.63
C ALA A 109 6.37 -2.09 -8.39
N LEU A 110 7.04 -1.52 -7.39
CA LEU A 110 7.25 -2.08 -6.07
C LEU A 110 6.64 -1.11 -5.05
N VAL A 111 5.54 -1.51 -4.44
CA VAL A 111 4.88 -0.73 -3.38
C VAL A 111 5.73 -0.77 -2.11
N CYS A 112 5.87 0.37 -1.47
CA CYS A 112 6.57 0.52 -0.19
C CYS A 112 6.08 1.79 0.52
N MET A 113 6.59 2.04 1.73
CA MET A 113 6.24 3.21 2.52
C MET A 113 7.44 4.14 2.69
N SER A 114 7.18 5.44 2.93
CA SER A 114 8.27 6.43 3.13
C SER A 114 9.12 6.17 4.36
N GLY A 115 8.54 5.53 5.37
CA GLY A 115 9.17 5.27 6.65
C GLY A 115 8.87 6.33 7.72
N LEU A 116 9.09 5.94 8.97
CA LEU A 116 8.84 6.77 10.15
C LEU A 116 10.02 6.67 11.12
N PRO A 117 10.94 7.63 11.13
CA PRO A 117 12.00 7.73 12.14
C PRO A 117 11.46 8.05 13.54
N GLY A 118 12.33 8.02 14.53
CA GLY A 118 12.06 8.55 15.85
C GLY A 118 12.10 10.07 15.92
N THR A 119 12.09 10.61 17.14
CA THR A 119 12.21 12.06 17.42
C THR A 119 13.62 12.58 17.25
N ASP A 120 14.63 11.73 17.45
CA ASP A 120 16.05 12.04 17.47
C ASP A 120 16.87 10.75 17.26
N PRO A 121 18.22 10.81 17.15
CA PRO A 121 19.07 9.64 16.93
C PRO A 121 19.03 8.57 18.03
N ASP A 122 18.64 8.93 19.24
CA ASP A 122 18.58 8.04 20.41
C ASP A 122 17.15 7.56 20.71
N ALA A 123 16.18 7.95 19.87
CA ALA A 123 14.79 7.57 20.03
C ALA A 123 14.62 6.04 19.97
N LYS A 124 13.80 5.52 20.90
CA LYS A 124 13.49 4.09 20.97
C LYS A 124 12.36 3.67 20.02
N TYR A 125 11.44 4.57 19.75
CA TYR A 125 10.23 4.29 18.97
C TYR A 125 10.05 5.30 17.85
N PRO A 126 9.38 4.91 16.74
CA PRO A 126 9.01 5.87 15.72
C PRO A 126 8.01 6.89 16.26
N ALA A 127 8.01 8.10 15.70
CA ALA A 127 7.15 9.19 16.17
C ALA A 127 6.43 9.86 14.99
N TRP A 128 5.11 9.71 14.94
CA TRP A 128 4.31 10.31 13.87
C TRP A 128 3.95 11.76 14.19
N VAL A 129 4.48 12.69 13.39
CA VAL A 129 4.18 14.13 13.48
C VAL A 129 3.02 14.44 12.52
N VAL A 130 1.85 14.73 13.08
CA VAL A 130 0.61 14.96 12.30
C VAL A 130 0.37 16.45 12.09
N ASN A 131 0.46 17.24 13.15
CA ASN A 131 0.07 18.64 13.17
C ASN A 131 1.08 19.43 13.99
N PRO A 132 2.21 19.86 13.41
CA PRO A 132 3.33 20.45 14.14
C PRO A 132 3.04 21.92 14.51
N TRP A 133 2.15 22.14 15.47
CA TRP A 133 1.86 23.48 15.98
C TRP A 133 3.01 24.09 16.77
N ASN A 134 3.79 23.26 17.45
CA ASN A 134 4.90 23.68 18.31
C ASN A 134 6.23 23.56 17.55
N GLY A 135 7.17 24.45 17.88
CA GLY A 135 8.49 24.47 17.27
C GLY A 135 9.25 23.15 17.42
N GLU A 136 9.13 22.49 18.56
CA GLU A 136 9.74 21.19 18.84
C GLU A 136 9.24 20.10 17.88
N GLN A 137 7.97 20.11 17.51
CA GLN A 137 7.41 19.17 16.52
C GLN A 137 7.95 19.43 15.11
N LEU A 138 8.20 20.70 14.75
CA LEU A 138 8.83 21.05 13.48
C LEU A 138 10.30 20.59 13.46
N GLU A 139 11.03 20.71 14.59
CA GLU A 139 12.40 20.19 14.71
C GLU A 139 12.44 18.66 14.54
N VAL A 140 11.48 17.93 15.12
CA VAL A 140 11.32 16.48 14.93
C VAL A 140 11.08 16.15 13.46
N LEU A 141 10.17 16.85 12.81
CA LEU A 141 9.85 16.62 11.39
C LEU A 141 11.07 16.89 10.50
N GLU A 142 11.80 17.95 10.77
CA GLU A 142 13.04 18.30 10.05
C GLU A 142 14.13 17.23 10.23
N TYR A 143 14.29 16.71 11.47
CA TYR A 143 15.17 15.57 11.73
C TYR A 143 14.76 14.35 10.92
N GLN A 144 13.48 13.99 10.92
CA GLN A 144 12.93 12.85 10.18
C GLN A 144 13.17 13.00 8.67
N TYR A 145 12.91 14.17 8.11
CA TYR A 145 13.23 14.46 6.71
C TYR A 145 14.73 14.29 6.40
N GLY A 146 15.60 14.74 7.30
CA GLY A 146 17.05 14.56 7.13
C GLY A 146 17.50 13.10 7.13
N VAL A 147 16.85 12.24 7.92
CA VAL A 147 17.08 10.78 7.91
C VAL A 147 16.62 10.17 6.59
N LEU A 148 15.39 10.47 6.19
CA LEU A 148 14.76 9.90 4.98
C LEU A 148 15.42 10.38 3.69
N GLU A 149 15.87 11.64 3.62
CA GLU A 149 16.56 12.20 2.47
C GLU A 149 17.78 11.37 2.07
N LYS A 150 18.62 11.03 3.05
CA LYS A 150 19.84 10.23 2.80
C LYS A 150 19.49 8.83 2.31
N PHE A 151 18.52 8.20 2.94
CA PHE A 151 18.09 6.85 2.61
C PHE A 151 17.47 6.79 1.20
N TRP A 152 16.53 7.67 0.91
CA TRP A 152 15.76 7.60 -0.34
C TRP A 152 16.54 8.07 -1.56
N LYS A 153 17.53 8.94 -1.41
CA LYS A 153 18.49 9.22 -2.49
C LYS A 153 19.28 7.97 -2.93
N GLU A 154 19.69 7.11 -1.97
CA GLU A 154 20.33 5.84 -2.29
C GLU A 154 19.35 4.86 -2.97
N MET A 155 18.12 4.76 -2.44
CA MET A 155 17.12 3.82 -2.98
C MET A 155 16.61 4.23 -4.35
N ASP A 156 16.48 5.53 -4.64
CA ASP A 156 16.10 6.03 -5.98
C ASP A 156 17.14 5.63 -7.05
N LEU A 157 18.43 5.77 -6.74
CA LEU A 157 19.50 5.32 -7.62
C LEU A 157 19.48 3.78 -7.81
N ARG A 158 19.29 3.03 -6.74
CA ARG A 158 19.17 1.57 -6.79
C ARG A 158 17.98 1.13 -7.64
N ALA A 159 16.84 1.79 -7.50
CA ALA A 159 15.64 1.52 -8.28
C ALA A 159 15.85 1.89 -9.76
N GLN A 160 16.55 2.99 -10.03
CA GLN A 160 16.93 3.38 -11.39
C GLN A 160 17.80 2.31 -12.06
N ASP A 161 18.85 1.83 -11.38
CA ASP A 161 19.74 0.80 -11.89
C ASP A 161 19.01 -0.54 -12.14
N ALA A 162 18.00 -0.82 -11.31
CA ALA A 162 17.17 -2.02 -11.43
C ALA A 162 16.05 -1.90 -12.48
N GLY A 163 15.74 -0.70 -12.98
CA GLY A 163 14.62 -0.44 -13.88
C GLY A 163 13.24 -0.60 -13.22
N VAL A 164 13.15 -0.35 -11.90
CA VAL A 164 11.96 -0.53 -11.07
C VAL A 164 11.47 0.84 -10.58
N LYS A 165 10.16 1.05 -10.53
CA LYS A 165 9.54 2.20 -9.85
C LYS A 165 9.19 1.81 -8.40
N LEU A 166 9.65 2.60 -7.45
CA LEU A 166 9.19 2.51 -6.06
C LEU A 166 7.93 3.36 -5.92
N ALA A 167 6.83 2.72 -5.51
CA ALA A 167 5.54 3.36 -5.38
C ALA A 167 5.25 3.58 -3.88
N TRP A 168 5.50 4.80 -3.39
CA TRP A 168 5.21 5.12 -2.00
C TRP A 168 3.71 5.19 -1.76
N GLU A 169 3.24 4.37 -0.86
CA GLU A 169 1.92 4.55 -0.30
C GLU A 169 1.92 5.73 0.68
N LEU A 170 1.03 6.70 0.44
CA LEU A 170 0.87 7.86 1.31
C LEU A 170 0.05 7.48 2.54
N HIS A 171 0.58 6.52 3.29
CA HIS A 171 -0.07 5.90 4.43
C HIS A 171 0.17 6.73 5.71
N PRO A 172 -0.88 7.06 6.49
CA PRO A 172 -0.75 7.58 7.85
C PRO A 172 0.23 6.74 8.68
N THR A 173 0.79 7.32 9.73
CA THR A 173 1.90 6.72 10.49
C THR A 173 3.21 6.57 9.71
N ASN A 174 3.36 7.32 8.62
CA ASN A 174 4.64 7.56 7.95
C ASN A 174 4.96 9.06 7.99
N THR A 175 6.21 9.42 7.73
CA THR A 175 6.62 10.83 7.74
C THR A 175 6.02 11.58 6.56
N VAL A 176 5.96 10.94 5.38
CA VAL A 176 5.29 11.49 4.18
C VAL A 176 4.01 10.71 3.96
N PHE A 177 2.86 11.34 4.18
CA PHE A 177 1.55 10.69 4.14
C PHE A 177 0.47 11.52 3.43
N THR A 178 0.85 12.63 2.78
CA THR A 178 -0.07 13.43 1.97
C THR A 178 0.54 13.78 0.61
N PRO A 179 -0.28 14.08 -0.41
CA PRO A 179 0.20 14.49 -1.74
C PRO A 179 1.16 15.69 -1.69
N THR A 180 0.84 16.70 -0.90
CA THR A 180 1.68 17.91 -0.77
C THR A 180 3.02 17.60 -0.12
N GLN A 181 3.03 16.80 0.94
CA GLN A 181 4.29 16.37 1.58
C GLN A 181 5.18 15.55 0.63
N PHE A 182 4.58 14.70 -0.22
CA PHE A 182 5.36 13.97 -1.23
C PHE A 182 6.07 14.93 -2.17
N LEU A 183 5.38 15.93 -2.71
CA LEU A 183 5.98 16.90 -3.64
C LEU A 183 7.02 17.79 -2.96
N GLU A 184 6.76 18.25 -1.74
CA GLU A 184 7.72 19.03 -0.94
C GLU A 184 8.99 18.20 -0.62
N PHE A 185 8.81 16.92 -0.29
CA PHE A 185 9.94 16.04 -0.04
C PHE A 185 10.70 15.70 -1.33
N GLU A 186 10.01 15.49 -2.45
CA GLU A 186 10.63 15.31 -3.76
C GLU A 186 11.48 16.55 -4.15
N GLU A 187 10.96 17.77 -3.96
CA GLU A 187 11.70 19.00 -4.19
C GLU A 187 12.94 19.08 -3.28
N ARG A 188 12.79 18.77 -2.01
CA ARG A 188 13.87 18.75 -1.01
C ARG A 188 15.04 17.85 -1.42
N VAL A 189 14.75 16.68 -1.98
CA VAL A 189 15.80 15.73 -2.42
C VAL A 189 16.40 16.08 -3.78
N GLY A 190 15.86 17.05 -4.49
CA GLY A 190 16.28 17.47 -5.82
C GLY A 190 15.62 16.72 -6.97
N GLY A 191 14.46 16.12 -6.71
CA GLY A 191 13.65 15.33 -7.64
C GLY A 191 13.96 13.84 -7.60
N PHE A 192 12.91 13.03 -7.65
CA PHE A 192 13.01 11.58 -7.80
C PHE A 192 12.95 11.18 -9.29
N LYS A 193 13.68 10.12 -9.64
CA LYS A 193 13.65 9.54 -10.98
C LYS A 193 12.84 8.27 -11.06
N ASN A 194 12.89 7.47 -9.98
CA ASN A 194 12.27 6.15 -9.91
C ASN A 194 11.40 5.96 -8.67
N ILE A 195 11.12 7.03 -7.92
CA ILE A 195 10.14 7.01 -6.82
C ILE A 195 8.92 7.80 -7.25
N GLY A 196 7.75 7.21 -7.10
CA GLY A 196 6.44 7.82 -7.32
C GLY A 196 5.48 7.41 -6.21
N VAL A 197 4.20 7.50 -6.47
CA VAL A 197 3.13 7.27 -5.49
C VAL A 197 2.33 6.02 -5.86
N ASN A 198 2.08 5.16 -4.88
CA ASN A 198 0.96 4.24 -4.87
C ASN A 198 -0.26 5.05 -4.36
N MET A 199 -1.22 5.29 -5.26
CA MET A 199 -2.41 6.05 -4.92
C MET A 199 -3.42 5.14 -4.25
N ASP A 200 -3.42 5.14 -2.93
CA ASP A 200 -4.49 4.60 -2.10
C ASP A 200 -5.41 5.75 -1.66
N PRO A 201 -6.63 5.85 -2.20
CA PRO A 201 -7.51 6.94 -1.87
C PRO A 201 -8.06 6.84 -0.44
N SER A 202 -8.13 5.63 0.14
CA SER A 202 -8.75 5.41 1.45
C SER A 202 -8.08 6.21 2.56
N HIS A 203 -6.75 6.29 2.51
CA HIS A 203 -5.96 7.03 3.49
C HIS A 203 -6.15 8.55 3.39
N LEU A 204 -6.52 9.05 2.23
CA LEU A 204 -6.80 10.47 2.00
C LEU A 204 -8.28 10.80 2.31
N MET A 205 -9.20 9.87 2.02
CA MET A 205 -10.65 10.03 2.22
C MET A 205 -10.99 10.35 3.67
N TRP A 206 -10.50 9.55 4.64
CA TRP A 206 -10.84 9.79 6.04
C TRP A 206 -10.19 11.08 6.60
N GLN A 207 -9.13 11.57 5.98
CA GLN A 207 -8.53 12.87 6.31
C GLN A 207 -9.31 14.05 5.71
N GLY A 208 -10.37 13.79 4.92
CA GLY A 208 -11.19 14.81 4.29
C GLY A 208 -10.58 15.43 3.04
N MET A 209 -9.64 14.74 2.39
CA MET A 209 -9.02 15.21 1.14
C MET A 209 -9.93 14.91 -0.06
N ASP A 210 -9.90 15.80 -1.03
CA ASP A 210 -10.52 15.62 -2.34
C ASP A 210 -9.61 14.73 -3.21
N ILE A 211 -10.07 13.52 -3.51
CA ILE A 211 -9.27 12.52 -4.22
C ILE A 211 -8.96 12.96 -5.65
N MET A 212 -9.92 13.57 -6.33
CA MET A 212 -9.72 14.02 -7.72
C MET A 212 -8.68 15.14 -7.80
N LYS A 213 -8.69 16.06 -6.83
CA LYS A 213 -7.65 17.10 -6.73
C LYS A 213 -6.29 16.50 -6.35
N SER A 214 -6.26 15.47 -5.52
CA SER A 214 -5.03 14.77 -5.17
C SER A 214 -4.41 14.07 -6.37
N ILE A 215 -5.23 13.43 -7.22
CA ILE A 215 -4.79 12.84 -8.49
C ILE A 215 -4.29 13.92 -9.46
N GLU A 216 -5.03 15.02 -9.60
CA GLU A 216 -4.62 16.14 -10.45
C GLU A 216 -3.28 16.74 -10.01
N LEU A 217 -3.09 16.90 -8.69
CA LEU A 217 -1.87 17.44 -8.10
C LEU A 217 -0.65 16.54 -8.32
N LEU A 218 -0.82 15.22 -8.12
CA LEU A 218 0.27 14.25 -8.27
C LEU A 218 0.57 13.93 -9.74
N GLY A 219 -0.44 13.87 -10.60
CA GLY A 219 -0.28 13.63 -12.03
C GLY A 219 0.53 12.34 -12.32
N ASP A 220 1.58 12.49 -13.11
CA ASP A 220 2.48 11.39 -13.53
C ASP A 220 3.36 10.80 -12.42
N LYS A 221 3.30 11.37 -11.21
CA LYS A 221 3.92 10.78 -10.02
C LYS A 221 3.16 9.52 -9.55
N ILE A 222 1.91 9.34 -9.92
CA ILE A 222 1.15 8.12 -9.62
C ILE A 222 1.64 7.02 -10.55
N VAL A 223 2.24 5.98 -9.98
CA VAL A 223 2.85 4.86 -10.72
C VAL A 223 2.22 3.51 -10.39
N HIS A 224 1.34 3.48 -9.39
CA HIS A 224 0.58 2.31 -8.95
C HIS A 224 -0.69 2.76 -8.21
N VAL A 225 -1.69 1.89 -8.08
CA VAL A 225 -2.95 2.21 -7.42
C VAL A 225 -3.40 1.05 -6.54
N HIS A 226 -3.68 1.36 -5.27
CA HIS A 226 -4.52 0.52 -4.43
C HIS A 226 -5.95 1.04 -4.47
N ALA A 227 -6.90 0.18 -4.78
CA ALA A 227 -8.31 0.45 -4.65
C ALA A 227 -8.76 -0.05 -3.27
N LYS A 228 -8.99 0.89 -2.37
CA LYS A 228 -9.44 0.67 -0.99
C LYS A 228 -10.41 1.77 -0.62
N ASP A 229 -11.49 1.43 0.06
CA ASP A 229 -12.57 2.36 0.36
C ASP A 229 -12.63 2.70 1.84
N THR A 230 -13.16 3.87 2.14
CA THR A 230 -13.33 4.37 3.50
C THR A 230 -14.70 4.96 3.68
N LYS A 231 -15.32 4.68 4.81
CA LYS A 231 -16.59 5.26 5.24
C LYS A 231 -16.39 6.13 6.47
N ILE A 232 -16.85 7.37 6.41
CA ILE A 232 -16.97 8.25 7.58
C ILE A 232 -18.20 7.83 8.37
N GLU A 233 -18.01 7.57 9.65
CA GLU A 233 -19.03 7.08 10.55
C GLU A 233 -19.57 8.19 11.48
N PRO A 234 -20.77 8.05 12.05
CA PRO A 234 -21.34 9.07 12.94
C PRO A 234 -20.46 9.44 14.14
N GLY A 235 -19.61 8.52 14.60
CA GLY A 235 -18.66 8.76 15.70
C GLY A 235 -17.69 9.92 15.44
N VAL A 236 -17.48 10.32 14.19
CA VAL A 236 -16.63 11.46 13.83
C VAL A 236 -17.08 12.76 14.51
N ALA A 237 -18.39 12.92 14.77
CA ALA A 237 -18.94 14.13 15.39
C ALA A 237 -18.41 14.39 16.80
N THR A 238 -17.96 13.36 17.51
CA THR A 238 -17.47 13.47 18.89
C THR A 238 -16.02 13.04 19.06
N ARG A 239 -15.51 12.18 18.19
CA ARG A 239 -14.14 11.64 18.25
C ARG A 239 -13.17 12.39 17.36
N GLY A 240 -13.64 12.93 16.23
CA GLY A 240 -12.76 13.44 15.17
C GLY A 240 -11.99 12.31 14.47
N VAL A 241 -11.42 12.63 13.32
CA VAL A 241 -10.72 11.62 12.47
C VAL A 241 -9.39 11.14 13.05
N LEU A 242 -8.80 11.88 13.99
CA LEU A 242 -7.54 11.55 14.66
C LEU A 242 -7.76 10.84 16.01
N ASP A 243 -8.89 10.17 16.20
CA ASP A 243 -9.21 9.43 17.41
C ASP A 243 -8.16 8.35 17.72
N PRO A 244 -7.49 8.37 18.87
CA PRO A 244 -6.50 7.38 19.26
C PRO A 244 -7.10 6.12 19.91
N SER A 245 -8.41 5.97 19.95
CA SER A 245 -9.11 4.92 20.72
C SER A 245 -9.14 3.55 20.05
N PHE A 246 -8.11 3.21 19.28
CA PHE A 246 -7.96 1.86 18.75
C PHE A 246 -7.56 0.90 19.86
N GLY A 247 -8.14 -0.32 19.84
CA GLY A 247 -7.78 -1.40 20.75
C GLY A 247 -6.65 -2.26 20.18
N SER A 248 -6.20 -3.21 20.99
CA SER A 248 -5.29 -4.27 20.50
C SER A 248 -6.01 -5.18 19.50
N VAL A 249 -5.25 -6.05 18.83
CA VAL A 249 -5.81 -7.17 18.07
C VAL A 249 -6.75 -7.97 18.98
N PRO A 250 -7.97 -8.35 18.52
CA PRO A 250 -8.92 -9.10 19.32
C PRO A 250 -8.36 -10.41 19.88
N GLU A 251 -8.65 -10.72 21.14
CA GLU A 251 -8.29 -12.02 21.71
C GLU A 251 -9.10 -13.16 21.06
N ASP A 252 -10.38 -12.89 20.77
CA ASP A 252 -11.25 -13.82 20.03
C ASP A 252 -10.79 -13.88 18.56
N GLU A 253 -10.31 -15.04 18.16
CA GLU A 253 -9.81 -15.28 16.80
C GLU A 253 -10.87 -15.06 15.72
N SER A 254 -12.14 -15.33 16.02
CA SER A 254 -13.25 -15.11 15.08
C SER A 254 -13.55 -13.63 14.78
N ALA A 255 -13.05 -12.73 15.63
CA ALA A 255 -13.21 -11.28 15.49
C ALA A 255 -11.98 -10.61 14.87
N ARG A 256 -10.95 -11.37 14.49
CA ARG A 256 -9.72 -10.84 13.88
C ARG A 256 -9.89 -10.61 12.39
N THR A 257 -9.45 -9.45 11.92
CA THR A 257 -9.37 -9.13 10.49
C THR A 257 -7.93 -9.34 10.02
N PRO A 258 -7.64 -10.38 9.20
CA PRO A 258 -6.27 -10.67 8.76
C PRO A 258 -5.81 -9.68 7.69
N VAL A 259 -4.58 -9.20 7.86
CA VAL A 259 -3.85 -8.40 6.86
C VAL A 259 -2.76 -9.22 6.16
N GLY A 260 -2.41 -10.38 6.72
CA GLY A 260 -1.46 -11.34 6.14
C GLY A 260 -1.04 -12.38 7.16
N MET A 261 -1.14 -13.69 6.85
CA MET A 261 -0.83 -14.81 7.75
C MET A 261 -1.34 -14.56 9.18
N ASP A 262 -0.42 -14.54 10.15
CA ASP A 262 -0.73 -14.35 11.59
C ASP A 262 -0.73 -12.86 12.01
N HIS A 263 -0.86 -11.94 11.04
CA HIS A 263 -0.94 -10.51 11.27
C HIS A 263 -2.37 -10.03 11.07
N TYR A 264 -2.84 -9.20 11.99
CA TYR A 264 -4.24 -8.77 12.07
C TYR A 264 -4.35 -7.27 12.34
N CYS A 265 -5.44 -6.66 11.88
CA CYS A 265 -5.78 -5.29 12.22
C CYS A 265 -5.99 -5.11 13.72
N SER A 266 -5.65 -3.93 14.23
CA SER A 266 -6.12 -3.47 15.54
C SER A 266 -7.63 -3.33 15.57
N SER A 267 -8.24 -3.49 16.76
CA SER A 267 -9.68 -3.32 16.93
C SER A 267 -10.10 -1.86 16.77
N TRP A 268 -11.14 -1.65 15.99
CA TRP A 268 -11.82 -0.37 15.91
C TRP A 268 -12.64 -0.11 17.19
N PRO A 269 -12.80 1.17 17.62
CA PRO A 269 -13.76 1.51 18.68
C PRO A 269 -15.18 1.14 18.24
N SER A 270 -16.09 0.93 19.20
CA SER A 270 -17.47 0.51 18.93
C SER A 270 -18.32 1.54 18.16
N ASP A 271 -17.93 2.83 18.24
CA ASP A 271 -18.52 3.96 17.53
C ASP A 271 -17.42 4.74 16.80
N PRO A 272 -16.78 4.15 15.78
CA PRO A 272 -15.60 4.74 15.16
C PRO A 272 -15.92 6.04 14.43
N ALA A 273 -14.89 6.88 14.25
CA ALA A 273 -15.00 8.09 13.43
C ALA A 273 -15.04 7.75 11.92
N TRP A 274 -14.39 6.67 11.56
CA TRP A 274 -14.29 6.17 10.19
C TRP A 274 -13.87 4.69 10.21
N ARG A 275 -14.07 3.98 9.11
CA ARG A 275 -13.61 2.60 8.92
C ARG A 275 -13.14 2.39 7.49
N PHE A 276 -12.21 1.46 7.28
CA PHE A 276 -12.06 0.83 5.97
C PHE A 276 -13.26 -0.07 5.71
N VAL A 277 -13.74 -0.05 4.47
CA VAL A 277 -14.91 -0.81 4.04
C VAL A 277 -14.64 -1.43 2.67
N ALA A 278 -15.38 -2.49 2.33
CA ALA A 278 -15.33 -3.05 1.00
C ALA A 278 -15.69 -1.97 -0.05
N ILE A 279 -15.02 -1.99 -1.19
CA ILE A 279 -15.22 -1.00 -2.25
C ILE A 279 -16.69 -0.96 -2.64
N GLY A 280 -17.27 0.24 -2.62
CA GLY A 280 -18.68 0.50 -2.89
C GLY A 280 -19.53 0.74 -1.65
N GLU A 281 -19.03 0.45 -0.45
CA GLU A 281 -19.73 0.68 0.82
C GLU A 281 -19.50 2.09 1.38
N GLY A 282 -18.39 2.73 1.01
CA GLY A 282 -18.06 4.11 1.36
C GLY A 282 -18.38 5.09 0.24
N HIS A 283 -17.98 4.77 -0.97
CA HIS A 283 -18.19 5.56 -2.18
C HIS A 283 -18.86 4.70 -3.24
N ASP A 284 -19.82 5.29 -3.96
CA ASP A 284 -20.65 4.58 -4.95
C ASP A 284 -19.91 4.30 -6.27
N VAL A 285 -20.55 3.51 -7.14
CA VAL A 285 -20.03 3.14 -8.46
C VAL A 285 -19.67 4.36 -9.32
N PRO A 286 -20.48 5.44 -9.41
CA PRO A 286 -20.07 6.67 -10.09
C PRO A 286 -18.76 7.28 -9.57
N GLY A 287 -18.59 7.38 -8.27
CA GLY A 287 -17.34 7.91 -7.67
C GLY A 287 -16.12 7.05 -8.03
N TRP A 288 -16.26 5.73 -7.98
CA TRP A 288 -15.21 4.81 -8.42
C TRP A 288 -14.97 4.88 -9.93
N SER A 289 -16.00 5.14 -10.75
CA SER A 289 -15.83 5.34 -12.21
C SER A 289 -14.96 6.57 -12.51
N GLU A 290 -15.18 7.69 -11.80
CA GLU A 290 -14.36 8.90 -11.93
C GLU A 290 -12.90 8.63 -11.51
N PHE A 291 -12.70 7.92 -10.40
CA PHE A 291 -11.38 7.54 -9.91
C PHE A 291 -10.61 6.65 -10.91
N LEU A 292 -11.28 5.60 -11.44
CA LEU A 292 -10.69 4.71 -12.42
C LEU A 292 -10.34 5.45 -13.72
N ALA A 293 -11.23 6.30 -14.21
CA ALA A 293 -11.01 7.10 -15.41
C ALA A 293 -9.82 8.06 -15.26
N ALA A 294 -9.67 8.68 -14.08
CA ALA A 294 -8.54 9.54 -13.78
C ALA A 294 -7.22 8.76 -13.72
N SER A 295 -7.23 7.58 -13.12
CA SER A 295 -6.05 6.71 -12.99
C SER A 295 -5.53 6.24 -14.36
N VAL A 296 -6.41 5.75 -15.23
CA VAL A 296 -6.01 5.28 -16.58
C VAL A 296 -5.69 6.42 -17.56
N LYS A 297 -6.12 7.64 -17.26
CA LYS A 297 -5.71 8.82 -18.02
C LYS A 297 -4.23 9.15 -17.78
N ILE A 298 -3.70 8.84 -16.60
CA ILE A 298 -2.27 8.98 -16.27
C ILE A 298 -1.47 7.90 -16.98
N ASP A 299 -1.87 6.64 -16.82
CA ASP A 299 -1.25 5.49 -17.50
C ASP A 299 -2.36 4.51 -17.92
N PRO A 300 -2.59 4.32 -19.23
CA PRO A 300 -3.56 3.34 -19.72
C PRO A 300 -3.29 1.89 -19.29
N GLU A 301 -2.06 1.58 -18.87
CA GLU A 301 -1.64 0.27 -18.36
C GLU A 301 -1.55 0.25 -16.83
N MET A 302 -2.11 1.25 -16.14
CA MET A 302 -2.10 1.33 -14.68
C MET A 302 -2.63 0.04 -14.05
N ASN A 303 -1.86 -0.56 -13.14
CA ASN A 303 -2.35 -1.63 -12.30
C ASN A 303 -3.14 -1.05 -11.12
N ILE A 304 -4.36 -1.51 -10.95
CA ILE A 304 -5.29 -1.08 -9.91
C ILE A 304 -5.64 -2.32 -9.10
N ASN A 305 -5.11 -2.43 -7.90
CA ASN A 305 -5.24 -3.61 -7.07
C ASN A 305 -6.14 -3.33 -5.86
N ILE A 306 -7.15 -4.16 -5.66
CA ILE A 306 -7.98 -4.12 -4.45
C ILE A 306 -7.08 -4.45 -3.25
N GLU A 307 -7.12 -3.60 -2.23
CA GLU A 307 -6.64 -3.91 -0.90
C GLU A 307 -7.83 -4.01 0.05
N HIS A 308 -7.96 -5.14 0.75
CA HIS A 308 -9.13 -5.43 1.58
C HIS A 308 -8.76 -5.51 3.06
N GLU A 309 -9.37 -4.63 3.86
CA GLU A 309 -9.20 -4.54 5.33
C GLU A 309 -10.53 -4.24 6.05
N ASP A 310 -11.66 -4.65 5.46
CA ASP A 310 -12.97 -4.49 6.09
C ASP A 310 -13.26 -5.65 7.06
N ALA A 311 -13.50 -5.34 8.32
CA ALA A 311 -13.84 -6.31 9.35
C ALA A 311 -15.28 -6.86 9.24
N ALA A 312 -16.13 -6.27 8.39
CA ALA A 312 -17.51 -6.70 8.22
C ALA A 312 -17.64 -7.92 7.29
N TYR A 313 -16.62 -8.21 6.49
CA TYR A 313 -16.61 -9.29 5.52
C TYR A 313 -15.38 -10.19 5.70
N ASP A 314 -15.53 -11.48 5.37
CA ASP A 314 -14.33 -12.28 5.15
C ASP A 314 -13.57 -11.83 3.90
N GLN A 315 -12.31 -12.24 3.77
CA GLN A 315 -11.40 -11.76 2.76
C GLN A 315 -11.88 -12.05 1.33
N LEU A 316 -12.46 -13.22 1.10
CA LEU A 316 -12.95 -13.59 -0.24
C LEU A 316 -14.20 -12.79 -0.59
N GLU A 317 -15.13 -12.65 0.35
CA GLU A 317 -16.36 -11.89 0.12
C GLU A 317 -16.07 -10.40 -0.08
N GLY A 318 -15.19 -9.81 0.73
CA GLY A 318 -14.81 -8.40 0.59
C GLY A 318 -14.12 -8.11 -0.74
N ILE A 319 -13.17 -8.97 -1.18
CA ILE A 319 -12.54 -8.84 -2.51
C ILE A 319 -13.57 -9.05 -3.63
N ARG A 320 -14.48 -10.01 -3.50
CA ARG A 320 -15.54 -10.28 -4.48
C ARG A 320 -16.44 -9.05 -4.67
N LEU A 321 -16.92 -8.46 -3.59
CA LEU A 321 -17.73 -7.23 -3.61
C LEU A 321 -16.95 -6.07 -4.24
N GLY A 322 -15.70 -5.87 -3.85
CA GLY A 322 -14.83 -4.85 -4.43
C GLY A 322 -14.63 -5.05 -5.93
N ALA A 323 -14.42 -6.30 -6.38
CA ALA A 323 -14.26 -6.63 -7.80
C ALA A 323 -15.53 -6.33 -8.58
N GLU A 324 -16.70 -6.72 -8.07
CA GLU A 324 -18.00 -6.45 -8.72
C GLU A 324 -18.23 -4.95 -8.89
N ASN A 325 -17.97 -4.14 -7.85
CA ASN A 325 -18.13 -2.69 -7.89
C ASN A 325 -17.12 -2.01 -8.83
N LEU A 326 -15.84 -2.40 -8.82
CA LEU A 326 -14.85 -1.86 -9.77
C LEU A 326 -15.15 -2.24 -11.23
N ILE A 327 -15.58 -3.49 -11.47
CA ILE A 327 -15.99 -3.93 -12.82
C ILE A 327 -17.24 -3.17 -13.29
N ALA A 328 -18.18 -2.87 -12.39
CA ALA A 328 -19.32 -2.02 -12.70
C ALA A 328 -18.89 -0.58 -13.01
N ALA A 329 -17.99 -0.02 -12.19
CA ALA A 329 -17.43 1.32 -12.36
C ALA A 329 -16.64 1.47 -13.66
N GLN A 330 -15.90 0.44 -14.08
CA GLN A 330 -15.19 0.42 -15.37
C GLN A 330 -16.13 0.52 -16.59
N ARG A 331 -17.41 0.11 -16.44
CA ARG A 331 -18.40 0.07 -17.51
C ARG A 331 -19.30 1.30 -17.54
N ALA A 332 -19.31 2.07 -16.46
CA ALA A 332 -20.11 3.29 -16.33
C ALA A 332 -19.46 4.48 -17.04
#